data_55896725331898963049832dcc7d868f
#
_entry.id   55896725331898963049832dcc7d868f
#
_cell.length_a   1.000
_cell.length_b   1.000
_cell.length_c   1.000
_cell.angle_alpha   90.00
_cell.angle_beta   90.00
_cell.angle_gamma   90.00
#
_symmetry.space_group_name_H-M   'P 1'
#
loop_
_entity.id
_entity.type
_entity.pdbx_description
1 polymer ?
#
loop_
_entity_poly.entity_id
_entity_poly.type
_entity_poly.pdbx_seq_one_letter_code
_entity_poly.pdbx_strand_id
1 'polypeptide(L)' 'MSRPTRFEHFQYLGDKRSQRVYDLDLADSDPRVAEAVADLMASEQFAAFSPDTLAEARNRGYRPDQSISEAARAQA' A
#
# COMPACT_ATOMS: atom_id res chain seq x y z
N MET A 1 -14.78 4.91 2.01
CA MET A 1 -14.32 4.01 0.98
C MET A 1 -12.83 3.82 1.09
N SER A 2 -12.42 2.65 1.06
CA SER A 2 -11.09 2.32 1.46
C SER A 2 -10.23 1.94 0.29
N ARG A 3 -10.44 0.80 -0.32
CA ARG A 3 -9.54 0.36 -1.37
C ARG A 3 -10.19 0.44 -2.74
N PRO A 4 -9.37 0.66 -3.79
CA PRO A 4 -9.90 0.70 -5.15
C PRO A 4 -10.52 -0.63 -5.53
N THR A 5 -11.63 -0.59 -6.27
CA THR A 5 -12.32 -1.79 -6.71
C THR A 5 -11.41 -2.73 -7.52
N ARG A 6 -10.52 -2.15 -8.34
CA ARG A 6 -9.56 -2.92 -9.15
C ARG A 6 -8.66 -3.81 -8.31
N PHE A 7 -8.41 -3.42 -7.06
CA PHE A 7 -7.44 -4.10 -6.20
C PHE A 7 -8.08 -4.59 -4.91
N GLU A 8 -9.38 -4.91 -4.95
CA GLU A 8 -10.08 -5.33 -3.73
C GLU A 8 -9.54 -6.64 -3.16
N HIS A 9 -8.89 -7.46 -3.98
CA HIS A 9 -8.29 -8.72 -3.54
C HIS A 9 -6.79 -8.61 -3.29
N PHE A 10 -6.23 -7.41 -3.40
CA PHE A 10 -4.81 -7.19 -3.17
C PHE A 10 -4.61 -6.55 -1.81
N GLN A 11 -3.52 -6.91 -1.16
CA GLN A 11 -3.15 -6.29 0.11
C GLN A 11 -2.14 -5.17 -0.07
N TYR A 12 -1.17 -5.32 -0.97
CA TYR A 12 -0.08 -4.37 -1.12
C TYR A 12 -0.08 -3.71 -2.49
N LEU A 13 0.16 -2.41 -2.49
CA LEU A 13 0.24 -1.63 -3.72
C LEU A 13 1.43 -0.70 -3.63
N GLY A 14 2.28 -0.72 -4.66
CA GLY A 14 3.48 0.12 -4.69
C GLY A 14 3.29 1.39 -5.48
N ASP A 15 3.95 2.45 -5.03
CA ASP A 15 4.02 3.73 -5.74
C ASP A 15 5.36 3.80 -6.44
N LYS A 16 5.35 3.76 -7.78
CA LYS A 16 6.58 3.78 -8.58
C LYS A 16 7.34 5.08 -8.44
N ARG A 17 6.65 6.18 -8.11
CA ARG A 17 7.28 7.49 -8.02
C ARG A 17 8.20 7.60 -6.80
N SER A 18 7.80 6.97 -5.69
CA SER A 18 8.53 7.05 -4.43
C SER A 18 9.17 5.71 -4.04
N GLN A 19 8.81 4.64 -4.73
CA GLN A 19 9.20 3.27 -4.40
C GLN A 19 8.75 2.91 -2.98
N ARG A 20 7.55 3.33 -2.63
CA ARG A 20 6.95 3.06 -1.33
C ARG A 20 5.76 2.14 -1.51
N VAL A 21 5.58 1.18 -0.59
CA VAL A 21 4.47 0.24 -0.65
C VAL A 21 3.48 0.53 0.47
N TYR A 22 2.19 0.48 0.14
CA TYR A 22 1.09 0.71 1.07
C TYR A 22 0.33 -0.60 1.31
N ASP A 23 -0.16 -0.76 2.53
CA ASP A 23 -1.03 -1.87 2.89
C ASP A 23 -2.48 -1.38 2.69
N LEU A 24 -3.15 -1.93 1.69
CA LEU A 24 -4.50 -1.51 1.35
C LEU A 24 -5.51 -1.80 2.48
N ASP A 25 -5.22 -2.79 3.32
CA ASP A 25 -6.09 -3.08 4.46
C ASP A 25 -6.13 -1.91 5.43
N LEU A 26 -5.06 -1.12 5.52
CA LEU A 26 -5.02 0.05 6.40
C LEU A 26 -5.86 1.22 5.86
N ALA A 27 -6.20 1.21 4.58
CA ALA A 27 -7.00 2.28 4.00
C ALA A 27 -8.41 2.32 4.59
N ASP A 28 -8.88 1.21 5.15
CA ASP A 28 -10.19 1.16 5.80
C ASP A 28 -10.21 1.93 7.12
N SER A 29 -9.08 2.00 7.80
CA SER A 29 -9.02 2.58 9.14
C SER A 29 -8.14 3.82 9.26
N ASP A 30 -7.30 4.09 8.27
CA ASP A 30 -6.37 5.22 8.32
C ASP A 30 -6.62 6.16 7.14
N PRO A 31 -7.22 7.34 7.39
CA PRO A 31 -7.52 8.30 6.31
C PRO A 31 -6.29 8.73 5.53
N ARG A 32 -5.11 8.74 6.16
CA ARG A 32 -3.87 9.12 5.47
C ARG A 32 -3.53 8.10 4.40
N VAL A 33 -3.73 6.81 4.70
CA VAL A 33 -3.49 5.74 3.73
C VAL A 33 -4.53 5.79 2.62
N ALA A 34 -5.80 6.00 2.96
CA ALA A 34 -6.86 6.10 1.97
C ALA A 34 -6.59 7.24 0.98
N GLU A 35 -6.15 8.39 1.49
CA GLU A 35 -5.83 9.54 0.66
C GLU A 35 -4.61 9.27 -0.23
N ALA A 36 -3.57 8.66 0.33
CA ALA A 36 -2.37 8.33 -0.43
C ALA A 36 -2.69 7.33 -1.55
N VAL A 37 -3.51 6.34 -1.27
CA VAL A 37 -3.90 5.35 -2.26
C VAL A 37 -4.75 5.99 -3.36
N ALA A 38 -5.66 6.89 -2.99
CA ALA A 38 -6.48 7.60 -3.98
C ALA A 38 -5.60 8.43 -4.91
N ASP A 39 -4.61 9.13 -4.36
CA ASP A 39 -3.65 9.90 -5.16
C ASP A 39 -2.84 8.99 -6.08
N LEU A 40 -2.41 7.86 -5.55
CA LEU A 40 -1.65 6.88 -6.33
C LEU A 40 -2.46 6.37 -7.51
N MET A 41 -3.72 6.05 -7.29
CA MET A 41 -4.61 5.60 -8.36
C MET A 41 -4.78 6.65 -9.44
N ALA A 42 -4.93 7.91 -9.03
CA ALA A 42 -5.06 9.01 -9.97
C ALA A 42 -3.80 9.21 -10.82
N SER A 43 -2.63 8.92 -10.25
CA SER A 43 -1.35 9.08 -10.95
C SER A 43 -1.09 7.97 -11.97
N GLU A 44 -1.73 6.82 -11.81
CA GLU A 44 -1.52 5.61 -12.61
C GLU A 44 -0.08 5.08 -12.55
N GLN A 45 0.67 5.47 -11.51
CA GLN A 45 2.06 5.03 -11.32
C GLN A 45 2.14 3.99 -10.21
N PHE A 46 1.29 2.98 -10.27
CA PHE A 46 1.23 1.95 -9.24
C PHE A 46 1.76 0.61 -9.76
N ALA A 47 2.15 -0.25 -8.81
CA ALA A 47 2.62 -1.60 -9.10
C ALA A 47 1.98 -2.58 -8.13
N ALA A 48 1.50 -3.69 -8.66
CA ALA A 48 1.03 -4.81 -7.85
C ALA A 48 2.15 -5.86 -7.79
N PHE A 49 2.06 -6.76 -6.81
CA PHE A 49 3.11 -7.75 -6.59
C PHE A 49 2.55 -9.16 -6.69
N SER A 50 3.37 -10.08 -7.18
CA SER A 50 3.02 -11.49 -7.25
C SER A 50 4.25 -12.29 -6.82
N PRO A 51 4.21 -12.93 -5.65
CA PRO A 51 3.09 -12.97 -4.69
C PRO A 51 2.81 -11.62 -4.04
N ASP A 52 1.58 -11.41 -3.58
CA ASP A 52 1.13 -10.17 -2.96
C ASP A 52 1.58 -10.15 -1.49
N THR A 53 2.87 -9.92 -1.28
CA THR A 53 3.48 -9.92 0.03
C THR A 53 4.44 -8.75 0.17
N LEU A 54 4.67 -8.33 1.42
CA LEU A 54 5.63 -7.28 1.72
C LEU A 54 7.06 -7.71 1.35
N ALA A 55 7.37 -9.00 1.53
CA ALA A 55 8.68 -9.53 1.16
C ALA A 55 8.95 -9.35 -0.33
N GLU A 56 7.95 -9.62 -1.18
CA GLU A 56 8.12 -9.44 -2.61
C GLU A 56 8.30 -7.96 -2.97
N ALA A 57 7.55 -7.08 -2.31
CA ALA A 57 7.70 -5.65 -2.54
C ALA A 57 9.13 -5.20 -2.21
N ARG A 58 9.67 -5.69 -1.10
CA ARG A 58 11.06 -5.37 -0.71
C ARG A 58 12.06 -5.91 -1.71
N ASN A 59 11.84 -7.10 -2.23
CA ASN A 59 12.71 -7.68 -3.25
C ASN A 59 12.78 -6.81 -4.50
N ARG A 60 11.72 -6.06 -4.77
CA ARG A 60 11.66 -5.17 -5.93
C ARG A 60 12.11 -3.76 -5.62
N GLY A 61 12.64 -3.54 -4.42
CA GLY A 61 13.19 -2.25 -4.03
C GLY A 61 12.20 -1.28 -3.43
N TYR A 62 10.99 -1.74 -3.08
CA TYR A 62 9.99 -0.88 -2.45
C TYR A 62 10.16 -0.90 -0.95
N ARG A 63 9.89 0.23 -0.31
CA ARG A 63 9.96 0.37 1.14
C ARG A 63 8.56 0.48 1.72
N PRO A 64 8.29 -0.16 2.88
CA PRO A 64 7.00 -0.02 3.53
C PRO A 64 6.73 1.42 3.92
N ASP A 65 5.51 1.88 3.69
CA ASP A 65 5.09 3.18 4.18
C ASP A 65 5.10 3.17 5.71
N GLN A 66 5.27 4.34 6.29
CA GLN A 66 5.30 4.51 7.75
C GLN A 66 4.05 3.96 8.42
N SER A 67 2.90 4.03 7.75
CA SER A 67 1.64 3.52 8.29
C SER A 67 1.70 2.03 8.61
N ILE A 68 2.47 1.25 7.86
CA ILE A 68 2.63 -0.19 8.11
C ILE A 68 3.35 -0.41 9.43
N SER A 69 4.44 0.33 9.67
CA SER A 69 5.18 0.24 10.93
C SER A 69 4.36 0.71 12.12
N GLU A 70 3.60 1.78 11.94
CA GLU A 70 2.73 2.31 12.99
C GLU A 70 1.65 1.31 13.38
N ALA A 71 1.04 0.66 12.39
CA ALA A 71 0.01 -0.34 12.65
C ALA A 71 0.58 -1.55 13.38
N ALA A 72 1.78 -1.99 13.02
CA ALA A 72 2.45 -3.11 13.67
C ALA A 72 2.74 -2.78 15.14
N ARG A 73 3.18 -1.55 15.43
CA ARG A 73 3.45 -1.11 16.80
C ARG A 73 2.16 -1.02 17.62
N ALA A 74 1.07 -0.61 17.01
CA ALA A 74 -0.20 -0.47 17.70
C ALA A 74 -0.78 -1.82 18.13
N GLN A 75 -0.39 -2.89 17.44
CA GLN A 75 -0.86 -4.24 17.74
C GLN A 75 0.07 -5.01 18.66
N ALA A 76 1.23 -4.46 18.95
CA ALA A 76 2.24 -5.14 19.76
C ALA A 76 1.92 -5.11 21.27
#